data_eed0324504bb98247fb6ec0274b9dfe4
#
_entry.id   eed0324504bb98247fb6ec0274b9dfe4
#
_cell.length_a   1.000
_cell.length_b   1.000
_cell.length_c   1.000
_cell.angle_alpha   90.00
_cell.angle_beta   90.00
_cell.angle_gamma   90.00
#
_symmetry.space_group_name_H-M   'P 1'
#
loop_
_entity.id
_entity.type
_entity.pdbx_description
1 polymer ?
#
loop_
_entity_poly.entity_id
_entity_poly.type
_entity_poly.pdbx_seq_one_letter_code
_entity_poly.pdbx_strand_id
1 'polypeptide(L)'
;MKVNKLNTDIKKYMDEIASKLFEASKAYYADGKDVVSVELMSNYDYDKLYDELSDLQEQTGYIPENSPTEYVGSDVIDTIDGIKEEHEFPALSLAKSKKISKVIKWTEYKDINVSWKEDGCTLVATYDNGKLTKIVTRGNGYVGTNITHLAKGILNLPLEINEKGHMVIRGEAIITNSSFNNYIELTDSNYENPRNLLSGSLNSKEVEDIIPRNVRFKPFKLVYLEERVLGDNQYNWSARMEYLRSLGFDPVEYKYLKLSDISNEEADRLIKDTINEFTQKVESGLIDEPVDGLVVCYEDEKYAATGSVTNHHATRAGYAFKWQDKAVESVLESIEWSCAINHITPVAIFKPVRLEGTTVKRASLCNISECERLGIGGPGTKLSIIKANKIIPKCIKADANGTVFEVPKFCPVCGAPTNIIVSPESGVKMLECTNSDCFAKQISKLSRFVSKKGFDINGLSIANLHDLIDMGLIKNEIDLIKLPDNLNADNHIKNLLINRSGWGKTSVNNLIKAITKARQSISADRFLYALS
;
A
#
# COMPACT_ATOMS: atom_id res chain seq x y z
N MET A 1 -1.49 -40.99 19.56
CA MET A 1 -1.29 -39.87 18.64
C MET A 1 -1.14 -40.44 17.23
N LYS A 2 -2.20 -40.37 16.39
CA LYS A 2 -2.11 -40.73 14.97
C LYS A 2 -1.65 -39.45 14.25
N VAL A 3 -0.40 -39.42 13.82
CA VAL A 3 0.07 -38.47 12.82
C VAL A 3 -0.66 -38.82 11.53
N ASN A 4 -1.71 -38.09 11.20
CA ASN A 4 -2.33 -38.18 9.88
C ASN A 4 -1.25 -37.86 8.86
N LYS A 5 -0.91 -38.81 7.97
CA LYS A 5 -0.11 -38.53 6.80
C LYS A 5 -0.82 -37.43 6.04
N LEU A 6 -0.18 -36.28 5.93
CA LEU A 6 -0.67 -35.17 5.11
C LEU A 6 -0.96 -35.73 3.72
N ASN A 7 -2.17 -35.46 3.21
CA ASN A 7 -2.51 -35.86 1.86
C ASN A 7 -1.54 -35.15 0.90
N THR A 8 -0.84 -35.92 0.08
CA THR A 8 0.18 -35.41 -0.88
C THR A 8 -0.40 -34.32 -1.79
N ASP A 9 -1.69 -34.41 -2.12
CA ASP A 9 -2.37 -33.43 -2.97
C ASP A 9 -2.59 -32.10 -2.24
N ILE A 10 -2.94 -32.13 -0.94
CA ILE A 10 -3.08 -30.91 -0.11
C ILE A 10 -1.73 -30.23 0.04
N LYS A 11 -0.67 -31.00 0.31
CA LYS A 11 0.69 -30.45 0.42
C LYS A 11 1.12 -29.76 -0.86
N LYS A 12 0.95 -30.42 -2.02
CA LYS A 12 1.27 -29.87 -3.33
C LYS A 12 0.46 -28.59 -3.61
N TYR A 13 -0.81 -28.59 -3.26
CA TYR A 13 -1.66 -27.40 -3.41
C TYR A 13 -1.18 -26.22 -2.55
N MET A 14 -0.76 -26.48 -1.30
CA MET A 14 -0.19 -25.47 -0.41
C MET A 14 1.13 -24.91 -0.96
N ASP A 15 2.00 -25.76 -1.50
CA ASP A 15 3.26 -25.34 -2.14
C ASP A 15 2.98 -24.46 -3.37
N GLU A 16 1.97 -24.80 -4.18
CA GLU A 16 1.55 -24.01 -5.34
C GLU A 16 0.99 -22.64 -4.93
N ILE A 17 0.15 -22.56 -3.89
CA ILE A 17 -0.34 -21.28 -3.36
C ILE A 17 0.81 -20.43 -2.83
N ALA A 18 1.70 -21.03 -2.03
CA ALA A 18 2.83 -20.32 -1.44
C ALA A 18 3.74 -19.74 -2.54
N SER A 19 4.05 -20.51 -3.57
CA SER A 19 4.85 -20.03 -4.71
C SER A 19 4.18 -18.89 -5.47
N LYS A 20 2.87 -18.97 -5.73
CA LYS A 20 2.11 -17.89 -6.39
C LYS A 20 2.11 -16.61 -5.56
N LEU A 21 1.89 -16.72 -4.26
CA LEU A 21 1.91 -15.58 -3.35
C LEU A 21 3.30 -14.98 -3.22
N PHE A 22 4.34 -15.80 -3.17
CA PHE A 22 5.73 -15.35 -3.09
C PHE A 22 6.14 -14.56 -4.34
N GLU A 23 5.85 -15.08 -5.54
CA GLU A 23 6.12 -14.38 -6.80
C GLU A 23 5.30 -13.09 -6.94
N ALA A 24 4.03 -13.10 -6.56
CA ALA A 24 3.19 -11.90 -6.56
C ALA A 24 3.70 -10.84 -5.57
N SER A 25 4.14 -11.25 -4.38
CA SER A 25 4.75 -10.37 -3.39
C SER A 25 6.05 -9.77 -3.92
N LYS A 26 6.92 -10.60 -4.49
CA LYS A 26 8.18 -10.16 -5.08
C LYS A 26 7.97 -9.17 -6.23
N ALA A 27 7.02 -9.43 -7.13
CA ALA A 27 6.66 -8.51 -8.20
C ALA A 27 6.10 -7.19 -7.66
N TYR A 28 5.20 -7.24 -6.67
CA TYR A 28 4.60 -6.07 -6.05
C TYR A 28 5.64 -5.15 -5.36
N TYR A 29 6.63 -5.74 -4.69
CA TYR A 29 7.67 -4.97 -4.00
C TYR A 29 8.87 -4.61 -4.90
N ALA A 30 9.13 -5.35 -5.96
CA ALA A 30 10.20 -5.05 -6.91
C ALA A 30 9.88 -3.84 -7.79
N ASP A 31 8.59 -3.65 -8.14
CA ASP A 31 8.14 -2.55 -8.99
C ASP A 31 7.61 -1.39 -8.13
N GLY A 32 8.37 -0.28 -8.07
CA GLY A 32 7.86 0.98 -7.53
C GLY A 32 6.65 1.47 -8.33
N LYS A 33 5.75 2.17 -7.68
CA LYS A 33 4.39 2.58 -8.08
C LYS A 33 4.22 3.28 -9.46
N ASP A 34 5.29 3.51 -10.21
CA ASP A 34 5.27 4.26 -11.47
C ASP A 34 5.50 3.43 -12.73
N VAL A 35 5.64 2.13 -12.61
CA VAL A 35 5.67 1.22 -13.75
C VAL A 35 4.38 0.41 -13.73
N VAL A 36 3.70 0.35 -14.89
CA VAL A 36 2.60 -0.59 -15.11
C VAL A 36 3.19 -2.00 -15.01
N SER A 37 3.38 -2.47 -13.78
CA SER A 37 3.73 -3.84 -13.50
C SER A 37 2.56 -4.70 -13.93
N VAL A 38 2.83 -5.81 -14.57
CA VAL A 38 1.82 -6.86 -14.72
C VAL A 38 1.51 -7.31 -13.30
N GLU A 39 0.35 -6.92 -12.78
CA GLU A 39 -0.16 -7.48 -11.54
C GLU A 39 -0.32 -8.98 -11.79
N LEU A 40 0.64 -9.78 -11.33
CA LEU A 40 0.54 -11.25 -11.38
C LEU A 40 -0.70 -11.71 -10.62
N MET A 41 -1.07 -10.95 -9.60
CA MET A 41 -2.23 -11.20 -8.78
C MET A 41 -2.69 -9.88 -8.15
N SER A 42 -4.00 -9.71 -8.01
CA SER A 42 -4.52 -8.55 -7.31
C SER A 42 -4.33 -8.67 -5.79
N ASN A 43 -4.24 -7.56 -5.09
CA ASN A 43 -4.18 -7.53 -3.62
C ASN A 43 -5.34 -8.28 -2.95
N TYR A 44 -6.54 -8.26 -3.56
CA TYR A 44 -7.69 -9.01 -3.05
C TYR A 44 -7.51 -10.52 -3.18
N ASP A 45 -7.04 -11.01 -4.34
CA ASP A 45 -6.78 -12.43 -4.54
C ASP A 45 -5.57 -12.87 -3.74
N TYR A 46 -4.57 -11.99 -3.60
CA TYR A 46 -3.44 -12.21 -2.70
C TYR A 46 -3.93 -12.40 -1.26
N ASP A 47 -4.71 -11.47 -0.73
CA ASP A 47 -5.25 -11.56 0.63
C ASP A 47 -6.13 -12.81 0.79
N LYS A 48 -6.95 -13.17 -0.21
CA LYS A 48 -7.78 -14.38 -0.20
C LYS A 48 -6.95 -15.67 -0.18
N LEU A 49 -5.97 -15.77 -1.06
CA LEU A 49 -5.07 -16.94 -1.10
C LEU A 49 -4.16 -17.01 0.12
N TYR A 50 -3.74 -15.86 0.64
CA TYR A 50 -2.99 -15.78 1.89
C TYR A 50 -3.83 -16.30 3.07
N ASP A 51 -5.09 -15.89 3.17
CA ASP A 51 -6.02 -16.39 4.18
C ASP A 51 -6.24 -17.91 4.03
N GLU A 52 -6.40 -18.40 2.80
CA GLU A 52 -6.57 -19.83 2.50
C GLU A 52 -5.32 -20.63 2.87
N LEU A 53 -4.13 -20.17 2.50
CA LEU A 53 -2.87 -20.80 2.88
C LEU A 53 -2.69 -20.82 4.40
N SER A 54 -2.99 -19.73 5.07
CA SER A 54 -2.94 -19.62 6.52
C SER A 54 -3.90 -20.59 7.21
N ASP A 55 -5.14 -20.74 6.69
CA ASP A 55 -6.12 -21.71 7.21
C ASP A 55 -5.65 -23.15 7.00
N LEU A 56 -5.05 -23.46 5.85
CA LEU A 56 -4.49 -24.79 5.56
C LEU A 56 -3.26 -25.11 6.42
N GLN A 57 -2.40 -24.15 6.67
CA GLN A 57 -1.25 -24.32 7.57
C GLN A 57 -1.70 -24.60 9.00
N GLU A 58 -2.72 -23.89 9.48
CA GLU A 58 -3.30 -24.13 10.81
C GLU A 58 -3.91 -25.54 10.92
N GLN A 59 -4.61 -26.01 9.88
CA GLN A 59 -5.25 -27.33 9.86
C GLN A 59 -4.25 -28.48 9.74
N THR A 60 -3.17 -28.28 8.99
CA THR A 60 -2.25 -29.36 8.62
C THR A 60 -0.95 -29.37 9.43
N GLY A 61 -0.58 -28.22 10.00
CA GLY A 61 0.74 -28.01 10.63
C GLY A 61 1.90 -28.00 9.62
N TYR A 62 1.62 -28.01 8.31
CA TYR A 62 2.62 -27.94 7.25
C TYR A 62 2.82 -26.50 6.80
N ILE A 63 4.07 -26.05 6.74
CA ILE A 63 4.47 -24.74 6.22
C ILE A 63 5.30 -24.95 4.97
N PRO A 64 4.83 -24.48 3.78
CA PRO A 64 5.60 -24.54 2.54
C PRO A 64 6.91 -23.76 2.63
N GLU A 65 7.91 -24.17 1.87
CA GLU A 65 9.14 -23.40 1.69
C GLU A 65 8.80 -22.06 1.02
N ASN A 66 9.39 -20.95 1.50
CA ASN A 66 9.10 -19.59 1.04
C ASN A 66 7.64 -19.13 1.23
N SER A 67 6.93 -19.70 2.20
CA SER A 67 5.57 -19.26 2.48
C SER A 67 5.53 -17.78 2.87
N PRO A 68 4.70 -16.96 2.23
CA PRO A 68 4.57 -15.54 2.57
C PRO A 68 3.94 -15.30 3.96
N THR A 69 3.47 -16.34 4.63
CA THR A 69 3.05 -16.28 6.04
C THR A 69 4.26 -16.24 6.97
N GLU A 70 5.42 -16.74 6.52
CA GLU A 70 6.70 -16.75 7.25
C GLU A 70 7.70 -15.74 6.67
N TYR A 71 7.60 -15.43 5.38
CA TYR A 71 8.51 -14.52 4.67
C TYR A 71 7.73 -13.40 3.99
N VAL A 72 8.13 -12.15 4.17
CA VAL A 72 7.69 -11.04 3.32
C VAL A 72 8.71 -10.88 2.20
N GLY A 73 8.24 -10.88 0.97
CA GLY A 73 9.08 -10.58 -0.19
C GLY A 73 9.62 -9.16 -0.09
N SER A 74 10.91 -9.01 -0.21
CA SER A 74 11.75 -7.80 -0.21
C SER A 74 11.34 -6.66 0.74
N ASP A 75 12.30 -5.99 1.28
CA ASP A 75 12.19 -4.85 2.20
C ASP A 75 11.08 -3.89 1.77
N VAL A 76 10.12 -3.64 2.66
CA VAL A 76 9.12 -2.58 2.46
C VAL A 76 9.90 -1.31 2.18
N ILE A 77 9.86 -0.85 0.93
CA ILE A 77 10.52 0.39 0.55
C ILE A 77 9.81 1.51 1.31
N ASP A 78 10.51 2.09 2.28
CA ASP A 78 10.07 3.30 2.93
C ASP A 78 10.03 4.39 1.85
N THR A 79 8.81 4.80 1.47
CA THR A 79 8.59 5.81 0.41
C THR A 79 8.93 7.22 0.88
N ILE A 80 9.31 7.39 2.15
CA ILE A 80 9.67 8.68 2.73
C ILE A 80 11.18 8.87 2.59
N ASP A 81 11.57 9.91 1.85
CA ASP A 81 12.98 10.28 1.65
C ASP A 81 13.55 10.93 2.92
N GLY A 82 14.75 10.54 3.32
CA GLY A 82 15.42 11.13 4.48
C GLY A 82 16.45 10.21 5.13
N ILE A 83 16.93 10.63 6.30
CA ILE A 83 17.90 9.88 7.09
C ILE A 83 17.22 8.63 7.64
N LYS A 84 17.76 7.46 7.32
CA LYS A 84 17.27 6.19 7.84
C LYS A 84 17.82 5.94 9.24
N GLU A 85 16.95 5.39 10.08
CA GLU A 85 17.24 5.16 11.49
C GLU A 85 16.66 3.83 11.97
N GLU A 86 17.44 3.07 12.73
CA GLU A 86 17.00 1.80 13.31
C GLU A 86 16.05 2.03 14.47
N HIS A 87 15.04 1.18 14.58
CA HIS A 87 14.15 1.17 15.73
C HIS A 87 14.76 0.41 16.89
N GLU A 88 14.78 1.03 18.06
CA GLU A 88 15.17 0.38 19.31
C GLU A 88 14.26 -0.81 19.64
N PHE A 89 12.97 -0.66 19.36
CA PHE A 89 11.96 -1.74 19.49
C PHE A 89 11.30 -1.96 18.13
N PRO A 90 11.37 -3.16 17.54
CA PRO A 90 10.80 -3.45 16.23
C PRO A 90 9.32 -3.09 16.11
N ALA A 91 8.95 -2.31 15.10
CA ALA A 91 7.59 -1.84 14.83
C ALA A 91 6.85 -2.75 13.84
N LEU A 92 6.64 -4.01 14.21
CA LEU A 92 6.10 -5.05 13.35
C LEU A 92 4.61 -4.85 13.04
N SER A 93 4.17 -5.45 11.93
CA SER A 93 2.77 -5.47 11.52
C SER A 93 1.95 -6.44 12.37
N LEU A 94 0.61 -6.27 12.37
CA LEU A 94 -0.31 -7.17 13.05
C LEU A 94 -0.87 -8.19 12.06
N ALA A 95 -1.19 -9.40 12.55
CA ALA A 95 -2.03 -10.33 11.84
C ALA A 95 -3.42 -9.71 11.61
N LYS A 96 -4.06 -10.02 10.47
CA LYS A 96 -5.32 -9.40 10.08
C LYS A 96 -6.32 -10.42 9.56
N SER A 97 -7.62 -10.17 9.76
CA SER A 97 -8.69 -10.95 9.13
C SER A 97 -9.97 -10.14 8.95
N LYS A 98 -10.78 -10.53 7.96
CA LYS A 98 -12.16 -10.04 7.77
C LYS A 98 -13.21 -10.95 8.46
N LYS A 99 -12.78 -12.02 9.13
CA LYS A 99 -13.66 -12.98 9.81
C LYS A 99 -13.65 -12.75 11.33
N ILE A 100 -14.80 -12.40 11.90
CA ILE A 100 -14.95 -12.19 13.36
C ILE A 100 -14.57 -13.46 14.15
N SER A 101 -14.85 -14.64 13.60
CA SER A 101 -14.49 -15.91 14.24
C SER A 101 -12.99 -16.08 14.49
N LYS A 102 -12.14 -15.57 13.59
CA LYS A 102 -10.67 -15.55 13.79
C LYS A 102 -10.26 -14.59 14.90
N VAL A 103 -10.91 -13.43 15.00
CA VAL A 103 -10.70 -12.49 16.11
C VAL A 103 -11.04 -13.14 17.44
N ILE A 104 -12.22 -13.74 17.55
CA ILE A 104 -12.67 -14.45 18.76
C ILE A 104 -11.66 -15.53 19.16
N LYS A 105 -11.27 -16.40 18.22
CA LYS A 105 -10.28 -17.45 18.48
C LYS A 105 -8.96 -16.88 18.99
N TRP A 106 -8.51 -15.75 18.41
CA TRP A 106 -7.25 -15.12 18.79
C TRP A 106 -7.28 -14.58 20.23
N THR A 107 -8.45 -14.13 20.75
CA THR A 107 -8.54 -13.57 22.11
C THR A 107 -8.19 -14.58 23.21
N GLU A 108 -8.29 -15.87 22.93
CA GLU A 108 -8.13 -16.94 23.93
C GLU A 108 -9.00 -16.68 25.18
N TYR A 109 -10.08 -15.90 25.02
CA TYR A 109 -11.00 -15.44 26.08
C TYR A 109 -10.32 -14.72 27.26
N LYS A 110 -9.18 -14.10 27.00
CA LYS A 110 -8.50 -13.19 27.94
C LYS A 110 -9.06 -11.79 27.81
N ASP A 111 -8.83 -10.98 28.84
CA ASP A 111 -9.21 -9.57 28.83
C ASP A 111 -8.51 -8.82 27.68
N ILE A 112 -9.29 -8.04 26.95
CA ILE A 112 -8.84 -7.38 25.74
C ILE A 112 -9.30 -5.91 25.68
N ASN A 113 -8.64 -5.16 24.82
CA ASN A 113 -9.08 -3.83 24.38
C ASN A 113 -9.37 -3.87 22.87
N VAL A 114 -10.50 -3.29 22.48
CA VAL A 114 -10.89 -3.09 21.08
C VAL A 114 -10.79 -1.62 20.78
N SER A 115 -9.95 -1.23 19.83
CA SER A 115 -9.71 0.16 19.45
C SER A 115 -9.89 0.38 17.95
N TRP A 116 -9.99 1.64 17.52
CA TRP A 116 -9.94 1.99 16.11
C TRP A 116 -8.62 1.53 15.47
N LYS A 117 -8.70 1.03 14.26
CA LYS A 117 -7.57 0.89 13.37
C LYS A 117 -7.53 2.10 12.47
N GLU A 118 -6.76 3.10 12.91
CA GLU A 118 -6.54 4.32 12.15
C GLU A 118 -5.88 4.00 10.79
N ASP A 119 -6.29 4.73 9.74
CA ASP A 119 -5.75 4.60 8.39
C ASP A 119 -4.80 5.76 8.08
N GLY A 120 -3.56 5.62 8.48
CA GLY A 120 -2.53 6.64 8.37
C GLY A 120 -1.14 6.09 8.12
N CYS A 121 -0.16 6.68 8.79
CA CYS A 121 1.23 6.26 8.78
C CYS A 121 1.73 6.08 10.21
N THR A 122 2.21 4.90 10.54
CA THR A 122 2.74 4.64 11.88
C THR A 122 4.02 5.43 12.13
N LEU A 123 4.08 6.12 13.26
CA LEU A 123 5.23 6.82 13.78
C LEU A 123 5.67 6.26 15.13
N VAL A 124 6.96 6.29 15.39
CA VAL A 124 7.60 5.98 16.66
C VAL A 124 8.19 7.25 17.22
N ALA A 125 7.67 7.72 18.35
CA ALA A 125 8.13 8.90 19.06
C ALA A 125 8.94 8.50 20.30
N THR A 126 10.14 9.05 20.44
CA THR A 126 11.05 8.81 21.56
C THR A 126 11.22 10.06 22.38
N TYR A 127 11.10 9.91 23.69
CA TYR A 127 11.30 10.98 24.68
C TYR A 127 12.41 10.59 25.64
N ASP A 128 13.26 11.57 25.97
CA ASP A 128 14.29 11.45 26.97
C ASP A 128 14.19 12.62 27.96
N ASN A 129 14.04 12.30 29.23
CA ASN A 129 13.86 13.29 30.30
C ASN A 129 12.76 14.33 29.97
N GLY A 130 11.64 13.86 29.46
CA GLY A 130 10.47 14.66 29.14
C GLY A 130 10.53 15.42 27.81
N LYS A 131 11.63 15.35 27.07
CA LYS A 131 11.76 16.03 25.77
C LYS A 131 11.65 15.06 24.62
N LEU A 132 10.90 15.44 23.60
CA LEU A 132 10.86 14.70 22.35
C LEU A 132 12.24 14.78 21.67
N THR A 133 12.90 13.65 21.52
CA THR A 133 14.23 13.56 20.91
C THR A 133 14.17 13.06 19.48
N LYS A 134 13.15 12.23 19.16
CA LYS A 134 13.12 11.56 17.87
C LYS A 134 11.69 11.17 17.45
N ILE A 135 11.40 11.33 16.14
CA ILE A 135 10.25 10.72 15.48
C ILE A 135 10.76 9.99 14.24
N VAL A 136 10.39 8.70 14.14
CA VAL A 136 10.80 7.82 13.03
C VAL A 136 9.56 7.16 12.45
N THR A 137 9.43 7.12 11.12
CA THR A 137 8.38 6.34 10.46
C THR A 137 8.59 4.85 10.69
N ARG A 138 7.54 4.04 10.59
CA ARG A 138 7.65 2.59 10.75
C ARG A 138 8.69 1.95 9.80
N GLY A 139 8.76 2.43 8.56
CA GLY A 139 9.55 1.79 7.51
C GLY A 139 9.22 0.31 7.36
N ASN A 140 10.24 -0.55 7.31
CA ASN A 140 10.09 -2.01 7.26
C ASN A 140 9.83 -2.67 8.64
N GLY A 141 9.70 -1.87 9.69
CA GLY A 141 9.53 -2.33 11.06
C GLY A 141 10.83 -2.40 11.88
N TYR A 142 11.97 -2.39 11.25
CA TYR A 142 13.30 -2.36 11.88
C TYR A 142 14.02 -1.04 11.60
N VAL A 143 13.85 -0.48 10.41
CA VAL A 143 14.45 0.77 9.97
C VAL A 143 13.37 1.66 9.36
N GLY A 144 13.31 2.91 9.79
CA GLY A 144 12.40 3.93 9.27
C GLY A 144 13.14 5.21 8.88
N THR A 145 12.39 6.23 8.48
CA THR A 145 12.93 7.56 8.16
C THR A 145 12.74 8.50 9.34
N ASN A 146 13.78 9.19 9.75
CA ASN A 146 13.71 10.22 10.77
C ASN A 146 13.03 11.49 10.20
N ILE A 147 11.92 11.87 10.81
CA ILE A 147 11.11 13.05 10.47
C ILE A 147 10.98 14.03 11.64
N THR A 148 11.92 14.03 12.57
CA THR A 148 11.88 14.86 13.78
C THR A 148 11.77 16.35 13.48
N HIS A 149 12.29 16.81 12.33
CA HIS A 149 12.17 18.19 11.87
C HIS A 149 10.72 18.65 11.66
N LEU A 150 9.79 17.71 11.42
CA LEU A 150 8.36 17.99 11.24
C LEU A 150 7.56 18.02 12.55
N ALA A 151 8.16 17.68 13.68
CA ALA A 151 7.46 17.48 14.97
C ALA A 151 6.54 18.65 15.36
N LYS A 152 7.00 19.89 15.17
CA LYS A 152 6.25 21.11 15.52
C LYS A 152 4.96 21.29 14.70
N GLY A 153 4.86 20.66 13.56
CA GLY A 153 3.68 20.71 12.69
C GLY A 153 2.69 19.56 12.92
N ILE A 154 3.00 18.62 13.83
CA ILE A 154 2.14 17.48 14.14
C ILE A 154 1.33 17.79 15.40
N LEU A 155 0.02 17.82 15.26
CA LEU A 155 -0.91 18.07 16.37
C LEU A 155 -0.97 16.85 17.30
N ASN A 156 -1.31 17.10 18.56
CA ASN A 156 -1.42 16.07 19.62
C ASN A 156 -0.11 15.30 19.88
N LEU A 157 1.03 15.91 19.52
CA LEU A 157 2.37 15.41 19.78
C LEU A 157 3.11 16.44 20.65
N PRO A 158 3.02 16.36 21.99
CA PRO A 158 3.74 17.25 22.88
C PRO A 158 5.24 17.20 22.64
N LEU A 159 5.90 18.36 22.51
CA LEU A 159 7.36 18.42 22.40
C LEU A 159 8.05 18.24 23.75
N GLU A 160 7.35 18.59 24.84
CA GLU A 160 7.78 18.40 26.22
C GLU A 160 6.62 17.81 27.04
N ILE A 161 6.94 16.84 27.89
CA ILE A 161 6.01 16.15 28.79
C ILE A 161 6.58 16.08 30.20
N ASN A 162 5.73 15.88 31.19
CA ASN A 162 6.18 15.72 32.57
C ASN A 162 6.51 14.24 32.87
N GLU A 163 7.50 13.72 32.20
CA GLU A 163 8.03 12.37 32.42
C GLU A 163 9.56 12.44 32.53
N LYS A 164 10.15 11.68 33.45
CA LYS A 164 11.59 11.55 33.60
C LYS A 164 12.02 10.19 33.08
N GLY A 165 13.17 10.11 32.47
CA GLY A 165 13.66 8.87 31.92
C GLY A 165 13.31 8.67 30.45
N HIS A 166 13.54 7.47 29.97
CA HIS A 166 13.35 7.09 28.57
C HIS A 166 11.94 6.56 28.32
N MET A 167 11.28 7.04 27.26
CA MET A 167 9.94 6.59 26.88
C MET A 167 9.82 6.48 25.36
N VAL A 168 9.21 5.38 24.90
CA VAL A 168 8.96 5.12 23.48
C VAL A 168 7.46 4.86 23.24
N ILE A 169 6.86 5.62 22.34
CA ILE A 169 5.44 5.59 22.01
C ILE A 169 5.28 5.25 20.53
N ARG A 170 4.33 4.37 20.20
CA ARG A 170 3.84 4.21 18.83
C ARG A 170 2.46 4.81 18.70
N GLY A 171 2.26 5.49 17.58
CA GLY A 171 0.97 6.04 17.21
C GLY A 171 0.81 6.08 15.70
N GLU A 172 -0.39 6.34 15.27
CA GLU A 172 -0.67 6.57 13.86
C GLU A 172 -0.74 8.07 13.61
N ALA A 173 0.02 8.56 12.64
CA ALA A 173 -0.21 9.89 12.09
C ALA A 173 -1.41 9.82 11.15
N ILE A 174 -2.35 10.74 11.29
CA ILE A 174 -3.56 10.83 10.47
C ILE A 174 -3.85 12.27 10.06
N ILE A 175 -4.67 12.41 9.02
CA ILE A 175 -5.37 13.65 8.66
C ILE A 175 -6.85 13.30 8.68
N THR A 176 -7.67 14.03 9.44
CA THR A 176 -9.12 13.73 9.52
C THR A 176 -9.81 14.01 8.19
N ASN A 177 -10.96 13.37 7.95
CA ASN A 177 -11.72 13.57 6.71
C ASN A 177 -12.13 15.04 6.51
N SER A 178 -12.52 15.72 7.57
CA SER A 178 -12.86 17.14 7.53
C SER A 178 -11.64 18.02 7.21
N SER A 179 -10.47 17.75 7.82
CA SER A 179 -9.23 18.48 7.52
C SER A 179 -8.78 18.25 6.09
N PHE A 180 -8.89 17.03 5.58
CA PHE A 180 -8.59 16.69 4.19
C PHE A 180 -9.48 17.45 3.20
N ASN A 181 -10.81 17.38 3.40
CA ASN A 181 -11.76 18.07 2.52
C ASN A 181 -11.51 19.57 2.48
N ASN A 182 -11.29 20.19 3.66
CA ASN A 182 -10.98 21.61 3.77
C ASN A 182 -9.67 21.97 3.05
N TYR A 183 -8.63 21.14 3.19
CA TYR A 183 -7.35 21.36 2.50
C TYR A 183 -7.49 21.29 0.97
N ILE A 184 -8.21 20.29 0.45
CA ILE A 184 -8.48 20.16 -1.00
C ILE A 184 -9.24 21.37 -1.53
N GLU A 185 -10.29 21.80 -0.79
CA GLU A 185 -11.12 22.93 -1.20
C GLU A 185 -10.32 24.26 -1.26
N LEU A 186 -9.40 24.47 -0.31
CA LEU A 186 -8.58 25.67 -0.24
C LEU A 186 -7.41 25.69 -1.24
N THR A 187 -6.88 24.54 -1.65
CA THR A 187 -5.63 24.48 -2.43
C THR A 187 -5.79 23.97 -3.85
N ASP A 188 -6.98 23.49 -4.23
CA ASP A 188 -7.25 22.83 -5.53
C ASP A 188 -6.24 21.70 -5.84
N SER A 189 -5.78 21.01 -4.80
CA SER A 189 -4.80 19.95 -4.93
C SER A 189 -5.45 18.61 -5.28
N ASN A 190 -4.71 17.75 -6.00
CA ASN A 190 -5.22 16.51 -6.58
C ASN A 190 -4.98 15.26 -5.69
N TYR A 191 -4.91 15.41 -4.37
CA TYR A 191 -4.81 14.24 -3.48
C TYR A 191 -6.14 13.48 -3.45
N GLU A 192 -6.08 12.16 -3.59
CA GLU A 192 -7.27 11.32 -3.68
C GLU A 192 -7.91 10.99 -2.33
N ASN A 193 -7.12 10.98 -1.25
CA ASN A 193 -7.57 10.59 0.09
C ASN A 193 -6.64 11.15 1.19
N PRO A 194 -7.09 11.14 2.47
CA PRO A 194 -6.30 11.62 3.60
C PRO A 194 -4.92 10.98 3.72
N ARG A 195 -4.82 9.66 3.47
CA ARG A 195 -3.55 8.93 3.57
C ARG A 195 -2.54 9.36 2.51
N ASN A 196 -2.98 9.66 1.28
CA ASN A 196 -2.10 10.16 0.23
C ASN A 196 -1.57 11.56 0.57
N LEU A 197 -2.43 12.45 1.08
CA LEU A 197 -2.02 13.76 1.56
C LEU A 197 -1.04 13.65 2.74
N LEU A 198 -1.29 12.74 3.67
CA LEU A 198 -0.40 12.47 4.79
C LEU A 198 0.98 11.98 4.33
N SER A 199 1.03 11.00 3.43
CA SER A 199 2.31 10.49 2.90
C SER A 199 3.11 11.61 2.22
N GLY A 200 2.45 12.49 1.46
CA GLY A 200 3.06 13.69 0.90
C GLY A 200 3.52 14.69 1.97
N SER A 201 2.79 14.77 3.09
CA SER A 201 3.15 15.65 4.22
C SER A 201 4.42 15.18 4.92
N LEU A 202 4.54 13.88 5.18
CA LEU A 202 5.72 13.31 5.87
C LEU A 202 6.99 13.35 5.01
N ASN A 203 6.86 13.63 3.71
CA ASN A 203 7.98 13.88 2.79
C ASN A 203 8.38 15.36 2.69
N SER A 204 7.68 16.28 3.38
CA SER A 204 7.99 17.69 3.35
C SER A 204 9.34 17.98 4.02
N LYS A 205 10.07 18.95 3.49
CA LYS A 205 11.34 19.38 4.06
C LYS A 205 11.17 20.45 5.13
N GLU A 206 10.09 21.21 5.01
CA GLU A 206 9.78 22.35 5.88
C GLU A 206 8.53 22.06 6.70
N VAL A 207 8.54 22.44 7.96
CA VAL A 207 7.41 22.23 8.87
C VAL A 207 6.20 23.07 8.48
N GLU A 208 6.43 24.22 7.89
CA GLU A 208 5.39 25.14 7.41
C GLU A 208 4.46 24.50 6.38
N ASP A 209 4.97 23.56 5.59
CA ASP A 209 4.19 22.85 4.55
C ASP A 209 3.11 21.94 5.16
N ILE A 210 3.32 21.42 6.37
CA ILE A 210 2.41 20.45 6.98
C ILE A 210 1.39 21.07 7.94
N ILE A 211 1.66 22.29 8.45
CA ILE A 211 0.77 23.00 9.38
C ILE A 211 -0.66 23.11 8.82
N PRO A 212 -0.90 23.57 7.55
CA PRO A 212 -2.25 23.69 7.01
C PRO A 212 -2.94 22.35 6.76
N ARG A 213 -2.22 21.25 6.81
CA ARG A 213 -2.73 19.89 6.55
C ARG A 213 -3.26 19.22 7.81
N ASN A 214 -3.05 19.83 9.00
CA ASN A 214 -3.53 19.34 10.30
C ASN A 214 -3.19 17.86 10.57
N VAL A 215 -1.95 17.47 10.34
CA VAL A 215 -1.46 16.12 10.68
C VAL A 215 -1.57 15.94 12.20
N ARG A 216 -2.19 14.85 12.66
CA ARG A 216 -2.39 14.51 14.07
C ARG A 216 -1.70 13.21 14.42
N PHE A 217 -1.16 13.13 15.65
CA PHE A 217 -0.60 11.89 16.19
C PHE A 217 -1.61 11.23 17.15
N LYS A 218 -1.94 9.96 16.89
CA LYS A 218 -2.87 9.14 17.68
C LYS A 218 -2.11 7.96 18.29
N PRO A 219 -1.61 8.06 19.53
CA PRO A 219 -0.96 6.94 20.20
C PRO A 219 -1.86 5.72 20.32
N PHE A 220 -1.31 4.54 20.04
CA PHE A 220 -2.00 3.26 20.26
C PHE A 220 -1.17 2.27 21.09
N LYS A 221 0.09 2.61 21.38
CA LYS A 221 0.95 1.76 22.22
C LYS A 221 2.04 2.56 22.93
N LEU A 222 2.11 2.44 24.24
CA LEU A 222 3.28 2.80 25.03
C LEU A 222 4.23 1.61 25.03
N VAL A 223 5.28 1.69 24.20
CA VAL A 223 6.19 0.56 23.94
C VAL A 223 7.13 0.34 25.10
N TYR A 224 7.74 1.42 25.58
CA TYR A 224 8.69 1.41 26.68
C TYR A 224 8.45 2.59 27.61
N LEU A 225 8.58 2.36 28.90
CA LEU A 225 8.52 3.34 29.96
C LEU A 225 9.52 2.94 31.03
N GLU A 226 10.59 3.73 31.18
CA GLU A 226 11.68 3.44 32.11
C GLU A 226 11.22 3.51 33.56
N GLU A 227 10.48 4.57 33.91
CA GLU A 227 9.98 4.78 35.25
C GLU A 227 8.76 3.91 35.54
N ARG A 228 8.66 3.34 36.76
CA ARG A 228 7.52 2.50 37.18
C ARG A 228 6.39 3.32 37.81
N VAL A 229 5.95 4.34 37.09
CA VAL A 229 4.93 5.29 37.58
C VAL A 229 3.52 4.71 37.70
N LEU A 230 3.23 3.59 37.03
CA LEU A 230 1.92 2.94 37.04
C LEU A 230 1.81 1.80 38.07
N GLY A 231 2.87 1.53 38.85
CA GLY A 231 2.87 0.50 39.90
C GLY A 231 2.49 -0.88 39.36
N ASP A 232 1.46 -1.51 39.94
CA ASP A 232 0.99 -2.86 39.53
C ASP A 232 0.35 -2.85 38.13
N ASN A 233 -0.14 -1.71 37.66
CA ASN A 233 -0.74 -1.53 36.34
C ASN A 233 0.27 -1.21 35.24
N GLN A 234 1.58 -1.31 35.53
CA GLN A 234 2.67 -0.98 34.59
C GLN A 234 2.57 -1.70 33.24
N TYR A 235 1.92 -2.86 33.20
CA TYR A 235 1.76 -3.68 32.02
C TYR A 235 0.31 -3.83 31.55
N ASN A 236 -0.59 -2.99 32.07
CA ASN A 236 -1.97 -2.93 31.60
C ASN A 236 -2.08 -1.95 30.44
N TRP A 237 -2.55 -2.44 29.30
CA TRP A 237 -2.64 -1.62 28.08
C TRP A 237 -3.54 -0.39 28.29
N SER A 238 -4.71 -0.57 28.91
CA SER A 238 -5.64 0.53 29.21
C SER A 238 -5.03 1.58 30.13
N ALA A 239 -4.35 1.15 31.20
CA ALA A 239 -3.68 2.07 32.13
C ALA A 239 -2.58 2.88 31.43
N ARG A 240 -1.87 2.29 30.49
CA ARG A 240 -0.87 2.97 29.66
C ARG A 240 -1.50 4.01 28.74
N MET A 241 -2.67 3.75 28.16
CA MET A 241 -3.39 4.72 27.34
C MET A 241 -3.89 5.91 28.20
N GLU A 242 -4.44 5.66 29.38
CA GLU A 242 -4.82 6.72 30.30
C GLU A 242 -3.62 7.55 30.79
N TYR A 243 -2.48 6.90 31.00
CA TYR A 243 -1.25 7.60 31.34
C TYR A 243 -0.81 8.54 30.20
N LEU A 244 -0.83 8.08 28.95
CA LEU A 244 -0.56 8.95 27.80
C LEU A 244 -1.52 10.15 27.74
N ARG A 245 -2.82 9.97 28.06
CA ARG A 245 -3.77 11.10 28.17
C ARG A 245 -3.35 12.10 29.24
N SER A 246 -2.91 11.61 30.40
CA SER A 246 -2.44 12.48 31.49
C SER A 246 -1.20 13.30 31.11
N LEU A 247 -0.40 12.85 30.16
CA LEU A 247 0.75 13.53 29.62
C LEU A 247 0.42 14.49 28.45
N GLY A 248 -0.87 14.63 28.08
CA GLY A 248 -1.33 15.55 27.04
C GLY A 248 -1.42 14.95 25.63
N PHE A 249 -1.26 13.63 25.48
CA PHE A 249 -1.53 12.94 24.23
C PHE A 249 -3.03 12.68 24.03
N ASP A 250 -3.40 12.36 22.80
CA ASP A 250 -4.75 11.94 22.41
C ASP A 250 -4.71 10.50 21.86
N PRO A 251 -4.67 9.47 22.74
CA PRO A 251 -4.64 8.07 22.31
C PRO A 251 -5.92 7.67 21.57
N VAL A 252 -5.81 6.61 20.77
CA VAL A 252 -6.96 6.00 20.08
C VAL A 252 -8.11 5.73 21.05
N GLU A 253 -9.35 5.93 20.58
CA GLU A 253 -10.54 5.51 21.33
C GLU A 253 -10.57 3.99 21.41
N TYR A 254 -10.90 3.46 22.58
CA TYR A 254 -10.96 2.02 22.81
C TYR A 254 -12.09 1.62 23.76
N LYS A 255 -12.44 0.35 23.73
CA LYS A 255 -13.36 -0.29 24.68
C LYS A 255 -12.68 -1.49 25.31
N TYR A 256 -12.57 -1.46 26.65
CA TYR A 256 -12.08 -2.60 27.44
C TYR A 256 -13.17 -3.66 27.58
N LEU A 257 -12.83 -4.93 27.35
CA LEU A 257 -13.70 -6.08 27.51
C LEU A 257 -13.08 -7.06 28.52
N LYS A 258 -13.75 -7.23 29.65
CA LYS A 258 -13.37 -8.22 30.67
C LYS A 258 -14.00 -9.57 30.28
N LEU A 259 -13.24 -10.43 29.68
CA LEU A 259 -13.70 -11.73 29.19
C LEU A 259 -13.41 -12.87 30.15
N SER A 260 -12.43 -12.71 31.04
CA SER A 260 -11.98 -13.72 31.98
C SER A 260 -13.03 -14.18 33.00
N ASP A 261 -14.05 -13.35 33.25
CA ASP A 261 -15.05 -13.56 34.30
C ASP A 261 -16.41 -14.06 33.77
N ILE A 262 -16.53 -14.30 32.46
CA ILE A 262 -17.79 -14.69 31.80
C ILE A 262 -17.63 -15.98 31.01
N SER A 263 -18.74 -16.61 30.61
CA SER A 263 -18.71 -17.80 29.76
C SER A 263 -18.20 -17.47 28.34
N ASN A 264 -17.69 -18.49 27.64
CA ASN A 264 -17.21 -18.32 26.27
C ASN A 264 -18.32 -17.82 25.34
N GLU A 265 -19.57 -18.28 25.52
CA GLU A 265 -20.73 -17.86 24.74
C GLU A 265 -21.07 -16.38 24.98
N GLU A 266 -20.95 -15.91 26.21
CA GLU A 266 -21.14 -14.49 26.57
C GLU A 266 -20.00 -13.63 26.02
N ALA A 267 -18.76 -14.11 26.10
CA ALA A 267 -17.59 -13.46 25.53
C ALA A 267 -17.71 -13.31 24.02
N ASP A 268 -18.11 -14.36 23.30
CA ASP A 268 -18.38 -14.35 21.87
C ASP A 268 -19.41 -13.27 21.49
N ARG A 269 -20.49 -13.20 22.27
CA ARG A 269 -21.55 -12.20 22.05
C ARG A 269 -21.01 -10.79 22.29
N LEU A 270 -20.34 -10.57 23.41
CA LEU A 270 -19.78 -9.26 23.77
C LEU A 270 -18.79 -8.75 22.73
N ILE A 271 -17.92 -9.61 22.19
CA ILE A 271 -16.99 -9.26 21.12
C ILE A 271 -17.76 -8.86 19.85
N LYS A 272 -18.75 -9.67 19.43
CA LYS A 272 -19.58 -9.39 18.24
C LYS A 272 -20.34 -8.08 18.38
N ASP A 273 -20.96 -7.86 19.53
CA ASP A 273 -21.73 -6.64 19.82
C ASP A 273 -20.83 -5.39 19.82
N THR A 274 -19.63 -5.52 20.38
CA THR A 274 -18.64 -4.44 20.34
C THR A 274 -18.19 -4.12 18.93
N ILE A 275 -17.84 -5.13 18.11
CA ILE A 275 -17.47 -4.92 16.71
C ILE A 275 -18.64 -4.24 15.94
N ASN A 276 -19.87 -4.67 16.20
CA ASN A 276 -21.05 -4.08 15.58
C ASN A 276 -21.26 -2.61 16.01
N GLU A 277 -21.09 -2.29 17.30
CA GLU A 277 -21.16 -0.90 17.81
C GLU A 277 -20.18 0.02 17.06
N PHE A 278 -18.92 -0.39 16.96
CA PHE A 278 -17.91 0.37 16.22
C PHE A 278 -18.27 0.46 14.72
N THR A 279 -18.76 -0.62 14.12
CA THR A 279 -19.19 -0.62 12.72
C THR A 279 -20.32 0.39 12.47
N GLN A 280 -21.30 0.46 13.37
CA GLN A 280 -22.41 1.41 13.26
C GLN A 280 -21.95 2.86 13.38
N LYS A 281 -20.96 3.17 14.24
CA LYS A 281 -20.37 4.50 14.34
C LYS A 281 -19.75 4.95 13.00
N VAL A 282 -19.05 4.05 12.32
CA VAL A 282 -18.48 4.34 10.98
C VAL A 282 -19.59 4.50 9.92
N GLU A 283 -20.58 3.61 9.90
CA GLU A 283 -21.66 3.64 8.91
C GLU A 283 -22.58 4.85 9.05
N SER A 284 -22.74 5.36 10.25
CA SER A 284 -23.51 6.58 10.53
C SER A 284 -22.72 7.88 10.28
N GLY A 285 -21.44 7.79 9.93
CA GLY A 285 -20.60 8.95 9.67
C GLY A 285 -20.24 9.77 10.92
N LEU A 286 -20.34 9.18 12.11
CA LEU A 286 -20.01 9.83 13.38
C LEU A 286 -18.50 9.96 13.60
N ILE A 287 -17.69 9.25 12.82
CA ILE A 287 -16.24 9.22 12.96
C ILE A 287 -15.59 10.08 11.87
N ASP A 288 -14.85 11.11 12.28
CA ASP A 288 -14.10 11.98 11.37
C ASP A 288 -12.69 11.43 11.05
N GLU A 289 -12.14 10.59 11.93
CA GLU A 289 -10.88 9.91 11.71
C GLU A 289 -10.99 8.88 10.56
N PRO A 290 -9.99 8.81 9.67
CA PRO A 290 -9.93 7.74 8.68
C PRO A 290 -9.60 6.41 9.37
N VAL A 291 -10.53 5.46 9.33
CA VAL A 291 -10.35 4.13 9.95
C VAL A 291 -10.60 3.03 8.92
N ASP A 292 -9.82 1.93 8.98
CA ASP A 292 -9.93 0.79 8.06
C ASP A 292 -10.31 -0.53 8.75
N GLY A 293 -10.59 -0.49 10.03
CA GLY A 293 -10.93 -1.64 10.84
C GLY A 293 -10.85 -1.37 12.33
N LEU A 294 -10.64 -2.44 13.08
CA LEU A 294 -10.41 -2.42 14.53
C LEU A 294 -9.12 -3.15 14.85
N VAL A 295 -8.50 -2.80 15.96
CA VAL A 295 -7.37 -3.54 16.54
C VAL A 295 -7.80 -4.10 17.88
N VAL A 296 -7.55 -5.38 18.09
CA VAL A 296 -7.76 -6.07 19.36
C VAL A 296 -6.41 -6.34 19.99
N CYS A 297 -6.21 -5.87 21.21
CA CYS A 297 -4.99 -6.09 22.00
C CYS A 297 -5.34 -6.74 23.35
N TYR A 298 -4.46 -7.56 23.88
CA TYR A 298 -4.60 -8.05 25.25
C TYR A 298 -4.43 -6.89 26.24
N GLU A 299 -5.20 -6.92 27.33
CA GLU A 299 -5.02 -5.99 28.45
C GLU A 299 -3.67 -6.24 29.14
N ASP A 300 -3.30 -7.50 29.35
CA ASP A 300 -2.01 -7.87 29.91
C ASP A 300 -0.90 -7.86 28.85
N GLU A 301 -0.10 -6.81 28.83
CA GLU A 301 1.04 -6.68 27.91
C GLU A 301 2.19 -7.65 28.22
N LYS A 302 2.29 -8.19 29.45
CA LYS A 302 3.25 -9.28 29.75
C LYS A 302 2.84 -10.52 28.97
N TYR A 303 1.54 -10.85 28.99
CA TYR A 303 1.04 -11.96 28.19
C TYR A 303 1.22 -11.71 26.69
N ALA A 304 0.91 -10.50 26.23
CA ALA A 304 1.13 -10.12 24.83
C ALA A 304 2.60 -10.30 24.39
N ALA A 305 3.55 -10.01 25.26
CA ALA A 305 4.98 -10.15 25.01
C ALA A 305 5.47 -11.61 24.92
N THR A 306 4.69 -12.60 25.40
CA THR A 306 5.06 -14.03 25.29
C THR A 306 4.79 -14.62 23.91
N GLY A 307 4.16 -13.89 23.00
CA GLY A 307 3.91 -14.35 21.65
C GLY A 307 5.20 -14.54 20.86
N SER A 308 5.22 -15.53 19.97
CA SER A 308 6.31 -15.70 19.03
C SER A 308 6.40 -14.49 18.09
N VAL A 309 7.60 -14.13 17.73
CA VAL A 309 7.87 -13.13 16.70
C VAL A 309 8.27 -13.89 15.45
N THR A 310 7.42 -13.87 14.44
CA THR A 310 7.81 -14.21 13.07
C THR A 310 8.51 -13.00 12.45
N ASN A 311 9.15 -13.14 11.31
CA ASN A 311 9.96 -12.06 10.72
C ASN A 311 9.24 -10.71 10.59
N HIS A 312 7.89 -10.69 10.62
CA HIS A 312 7.09 -9.47 10.42
C HIS A 312 5.88 -9.32 11.34
N HIS A 313 5.55 -10.33 12.13
CA HIS A 313 4.40 -10.31 13.03
C HIS A 313 4.78 -10.78 14.42
N ALA A 314 4.35 -10.03 15.43
CA ALA A 314 4.33 -10.50 16.81
C ALA A 314 2.94 -11.09 17.07
N THR A 315 2.85 -12.41 17.21
CA THR A 315 1.58 -13.17 17.18
C THR A 315 0.56 -12.75 18.24
N ARG A 316 1.03 -12.22 19.39
CA ARG A 316 0.19 -11.73 20.49
C ARG A 316 0.22 -10.21 20.68
N ALA A 317 0.93 -9.46 19.84
CA ALA A 317 1.00 -8.00 19.99
C ALA A 317 -0.32 -7.28 19.69
N GLY A 318 -1.19 -7.94 18.93
CA GLY A 318 -2.52 -7.48 18.55
C GLY A 318 -3.04 -8.23 17.33
N TYR A 319 -4.32 -8.07 17.04
CA TYR A 319 -4.98 -8.65 15.90
C TYR A 319 -5.88 -7.62 15.21
N ALA A 320 -5.71 -7.42 13.91
CA ALA A 320 -6.49 -6.46 13.16
C ALA A 320 -7.74 -7.12 12.54
N PHE A 321 -8.91 -6.61 12.87
CA PHE A 321 -10.15 -6.90 12.17
C PHE A 321 -10.37 -5.84 11.09
N LYS A 322 -10.55 -6.25 9.84
CA LYS A 322 -10.90 -5.36 8.73
C LYS A 322 -12.32 -5.63 8.26
N TRP A 323 -13.06 -4.57 7.96
CA TRP A 323 -14.37 -4.73 7.34
C TRP A 323 -14.25 -5.32 5.94
N GLN A 324 -15.33 -5.99 5.51
CA GLN A 324 -15.43 -6.43 4.13
C GLN A 324 -15.66 -5.22 3.23
N ASP A 325 -14.98 -5.21 2.08
CA ASP A 325 -15.20 -4.16 1.09
C ASP A 325 -16.65 -4.26 0.56
N LYS A 326 -17.38 -3.13 0.52
CA LYS A 326 -18.74 -3.09 -0.03
C LYS A 326 -18.65 -3.19 -1.54
N ALA A 327 -19.26 -4.23 -2.12
CA ALA A 327 -19.37 -4.37 -3.57
C ALA A 327 -20.57 -3.57 -4.10
N VAL A 328 -20.38 -2.90 -5.25
CA VAL A 328 -21.44 -2.22 -5.99
C VAL A 328 -21.56 -2.85 -7.37
N GLU A 329 -22.77 -3.05 -7.84
CA GLU A 329 -23.04 -3.59 -9.16
C GLU A 329 -22.93 -2.53 -10.25
N SER A 330 -22.36 -2.90 -11.37
CA SER A 330 -22.27 -2.10 -12.59
C SER A 330 -22.42 -2.97 -13.84
N VAL A 331 -22.41 -2.35 -15.00
CA VAL A 331 -22.52 -3.02 -16.30
C VAL A 331 -21.34 -2.62 -17.17
N LEU A 332 -20.62 -3.61 -17.70
CA LEU A 332 -19.52 -3.42 -18.63
C LEU A 332 -20.01 -2.74 -19.92
N GLU A 333 -19.36 -1.66 -20.28
CA GLU A 333 -19.62 -0.92 -21.54
C GLU A 333 -18.62 -1.32 -22.62
N SER A 334 -17.34 -1.47 -22.26
CA SER A 334 -16.28 -1.91 -23.17
C SER A 334 -15.07 -2.41 -22.40
N ILE A 335 -14.15 -3.07 -23.11
CA ILE A 335 -12.83 -3.42 -22.61
C ILE A 335 -11.82 -2.61 -23.40
N GLU A 336 -11.09 -1.73 -22.73
CA GLU A 336 -9.91 -1.06 -23.28
C GLU A 336 -8.70 -1.97 -23.11
N TRP A 337 -7.87 -2.06 -24.13
CA TRP A 337 -6.64 -2.80 -24.09
C TRP A 337 -5.44 -1.85 -24.06
N SER A 338 -4.80 -1.75 -22.90
CA SER A 338 -3.66 -0.87 -22.67
C SER A 338 -2.35 -1.61 -22.97
N CYS A 339 -1.55 -1.07 -23.87
CA CYS A 339 -0.27 -1.67 -24.25
C CYS A 339 0.85 -1.08 -23.38
N ALA A 340 1.61 -1.94 -22.73
CA ALA A 340 2.81 -1.61 -21.94
C ALA A 340 4.06 -2.33 -22.50
N ILE A 341 5.18 -2.31 -21.79
CA ILE A 341 6.47 -2.85 -22.26
C ILE A 341 6.34 -4.28 -22.79
N ASN A 342 5.76 -5.15 -21.99
CA ASN A 342 5.76 -6.59 -22.27
C ASN A 342 4.39 -7.13 -22.67
N HIS A 343 3.30 -6.50 -22.17
CA HIS A 343 1.96 -7.06 -22.30
C HIS A 343 0.91 -6.02 -22.65
N ILE A 344 -0.20 -6.50 -23.18
CA ILE A 344 -1.41 -5.73 -23.42
C ILE A 344 -2.41 -6.13 -22.32
N THR A 345 -2.79 -5.18 -21.48
CA THR A 345 -3.60 -5.40 -20.29
C THR A 345 -5.05 -4.98 -20.53
N PRO A 346 -6.06 -5.82 -20.21
CA PRO A 346 -7.46 -5.46 -20.31
C PRO A 346 -7.88 -4.54 -19.16
N VAL A 347 -8.66 -3.52 -19.47
CA VAL A 347 -9.26 -2.58 -18.52
C VAL A 347 -10.76 -2.53 -18.78
N ALA A 348 -11.56 -2.89 -17.79
CA ALA A 348 -13.00 -2.76 -17.85
C ALA A 348 -13.40 -1.29 -17.81
N ILE A 349 -14.17 -0.85 -18.78
CA ILE A 349 -14.90 0.42 -18.77
C ILE A 349 -16.37 0.07 -18.51
N PHE A 350 -16.97 0.65 -17.47
CA PHE A 350 -18.31 0.30 -17.03
C PHE A 350 -19.11 1.54 -16.63
N LYS A 351 -20.43 1.38 -16.54
CA LYS A 351 -21.32 2.46 -16.11
C LYS A 351 -20.83 3.04 -14.79
N PRO A 352 -20.66 4.37 -14.68
CA PRO A 352 -20.14 5.01 -13.49
C PRO A 352 -20.93 4.60 -12.24
N VAL A 353 -20.23 4.20 -11.18
CA VAL A 353 -20.80 3.88 -9.87
C VAL A 353 -20.12 4.66 -8.77
N ARG A 354 -20.90 5.02 -7.75
CA ARG A 354 -20.33 5.70 -6.57
C ARG A 354 -19.86 4.66 -5.56
N LEU A 355 -18.57 4.69 -5.26
CA LEU A 355 -17.89 3.80 -4.31
C LEU A 355 -17.07 4.64 -3.34
N GLU A 356 -17.36 4.52 -2.04
CA GLU A 356 -16.62 5.18 -0.97
C GLU A 356 -16.30 6.66 -1.25
N GLY A 357 -17.35 7.42 -1.59
CA GLY A 357 -17.27 8.86 -1.81
C GLY A 357 -16.77 9.30 -3.19
N THR A 358 -16.24 8.41 -4.03
CA THR A 358 -15.76 8.73 -5.38
C THR A 358 -16.58 8.02 -6.47
N THR A 359 -16.61 8.60 -7.67
CA THR A 359 -17.21 7.97 -8.85
C THR A 359 -16.15 7.21 -9.62
N VAL A 360 -16.34 5.91 -9.75
CA VAL A 360 -15.45 5.01 -10.51
C VAL A 360 -16.16 4.52 -11.78
N LYS A 361 -15.41 4.42 -12.88
CA LYS A 361 -15.92 3.99 -14.20
C LYS A 361 -14.98 3.06 -14.96
N ARG A 362 -13.85 2.72 -14.33
CA ARG A 362 -12.85 1.81 -14.91
C ARG A 362 -12.14 1.01 -13.84
N ALA A 363 -11.77 -0.23 -14.17
CA ALA A 363 -10.98 -1.10 -13.31
C ALA A 363 -10.06 -2.00 -14.15
N SER A 364 -8.84 -2.23 -13.70
CA SER A 364 -7.95 -3.21 -14.33
C SER A 364 -8.55 -4.62 -14.22
N LEU A 365 -8.46 -5.38 -15.30
CA LEU A 365 -8.75 -6.81 -15.33
C LEU A 365 -7.48 -7.66 -15.35
N CYS A 366 -6.34 -7.04 -15.08
CA CYS A 366 -5.02 -7.63 -14.94
C CYS A 366 -4.52 -8.36 -16.20
N ASN A 367 -5.13 -9.49 -16.57
CA ASN A 367 -4.71 -10.36 -17.68
C ASN A 367 -5.88 -11.23 -18.19
N ILE A 368 -5.63 -12.02 -19.22
CA ILE A 368 -6.64 -12.90 -19.82
C ILE A 368 -7.13 -13.97 -18.84
N SER A 369 -6.21 -14.60 -18.08
CA SER A 369 -6.61 -15.61 -17.09
C SER A 369 -7.54 -15.05 -16.02
N GLU A 370 -7.35 -13.81 -15.61
CA GLU A 370 -8.24 -13.15 -14.64
C GLU A 370 -9.61 -12.86 -15.25
N CYS A 371 -9.67 -12.44 -16.52
CA CYS A 371 -10.94 -12.29 -17.23
C CYS A 371 -11.71 -13.62 -17.31
N GLU A 372 -11.02 -14.72 -17.65
CA GLU A 372 -11.59 -16.06 -17.68
C GLU A 372 -12.07 -16.50 -16.28
N ARG A 373 -11.28 -16.30 -15.25
CA ARG A 373 -11.59 -16.65 -13.86
C ARG A 373 -12.82 -15.90 -13.33
N LEU A 374 -12.94 -14.62 -13.66
CA LEU A 374 -14.06 -13.79 -13.24
C LEU A 374 -15.34 -14.08 -14.04
N GLY A 375 -15.22 -14.72 -15.21
CA GLY A 375 -16.32 -14.91 -16.13
C GLY A 375 -16.71 -13.62 -16.88
N ILE A 376 -15.70 -12.80 -17.23
CA ILE A 376 -15.91 -11.59 -18.03
C ILE A 376 -16.41 -11.98 -19.42
N GLY A 377 -17.49 -11.34 -19.87
CA GLY A 377 -17.98 -11.39 -21.24
C GLY A 377 -17.69 -10.10 -21.99
N GLY A 378 -18.52 -9.81 -22.99
CA GLY A 378 -18.52 -8.56 -23.74
C GLY A 378 -19.37 -7.46 -23.06
N PRO A 379 -19.63 -6.35 -23.78
CA PRO A 379 -20.53 -5.29 -23.30
C PRO A 379 -21.88 -5.86 -22.85
N GLY A 380 -22.37 -5.39 -21.70
CA GLY A 380 -23.58 -5.92 -21.05
C GLY A 380 -23.28 -6.89 -19.89
N THR A 381 -22.04 -7.36 -19.71
CA THR A 381 -21.62 -8.15 -18.55
C THR A 381 -21.94 -7.39 -17.26
N LYS A 382 -22.58 -8.04 -16.30
CA LYS A 382 -22.78 -7.49 -14.96
C LYS A 382 -21.51 -7.66 -14.15
N LEU A 383 -21.06 -6.60 -13.50
CA LEU A 383 -19.82 -6.56 -12.72
C LEU A 383 -20.14 -6.23 -11.27
N SER A 384 -19.50 -6.91 -10.34
CA SER A 384 -19.44 -6.50 -8.94
C SER A 384 -18.10 -5.82 -8.68
N ILE A 385 -18.13 -4.54 -8.35
CA ILE A 385 -16.97 -3.68 -8.18
C ILE A 385 -16.77 -3.33 -6.71
N ILE A 386 -15.56 -3.46 -6.21
CA ILE A 386 -15.12 -2.95 -4.90
C ILE A 386 -14.04 -1.90 -5.09
N LYS A 387 -13.72 -1.19 -4.01
CA LYS A 387 -12.50 -0.39 -3.91
C LYS A 387 -11.49 -1.11 -3.03
N ALA A 388 -10.61 -1.89 -3.66
CA ALA A 388 -9.57 -2.59 -2.92
C ALA A 388 -8.68 -1.60 -2.18
N ASN A 389 -8.45 -1.85 -0.88
CA ASN A 389 -7.73 -0.96 0.02
C ASN A 389 -8.28 0.49 0.04
N LYS A 390 -9.58 0.68 -0.21
CA LYS A 390 -10.27 1.98 -0.32
C LYS A 390 -9.72 2.92 -1.41
N ILE A 391 -8.86 2.43 -2.30
CA ILE A 391 -8.16 3.24 -3.31
C ILE A 391 -8.47 2.72 -4.72
N ILE A 392 -8.19 1.44 -5.01
CA ILE A 392 -8.16 0.91 -6.37
C ILE A 392 -9.47 0.21 -6.73
N PRO A 393 -10.22 0.68 -7.75
CA PRO A 393 -11.40 -0.03 -8.25
C PRO A 393 -11.01 -1.40 -8.80
N LYS A 394 -11.74 -2.43 -8.38
CA LYS A 394 -11.50 -3.81 -8.77
C LYS A 394 -12.79 -4.55 -9.05
N CYS A 395 -12.82 -5.34 -10.12
CA CYS A 395 -13.86 -6.31 -10.38
C CYS A 395 -13.57 -7.59 -9.59
N ILE A 396 -14.53 -8.03 -8.76
CA ILE A 396 -14.38 -9.25 -7.95
C ILE A 396 -15.27 -10.39 -8.44
N LYS A 397 -16.30 -10.08 -9.25
CA LYS A 397 -17.21 -11.03 -9.84
C LYS A 397 -17.81 -10.45 -11.11
N ALA A 398 -18.04 -11.30 -12.09
CA ALA A 398 -18.76 -10.93 -13.29
C ALA A 398 -19.82 -12.00 -13.65
N ASP A 399 -20.86 -11.56 -14.37
CA ASP A 399 -21.84 -12.43 -15.02
C ASP A 399 -21.94 -11.96 -16.46
N ALA A 400 -21.41 -12.77 -17.38
CA ALA A 400 -21.34 -12.45 -18.80
C ALA A 400 -22.73 -12.30 -19.46
N ASN A 401 -23.77 -12.83 -18.84
CA ASN A 401 -25.15 -12.73 -19.33
C ASN A 401 -25.29 -13.10 -20.83
N GLY A 402 -24.56 -14.15 -21.25
CA GLY A 402 -24.54 -14.63 -22.63
C GLY A 402 -23.65 -13.84 -23.60
N THR A 403 -22.98 -12.80 -23.15
CA THR A 403 -22.01 -12.06 -23.98
C THR A 403 -20.65 -12.78 -24.01
N VAL A 404 -19.84 -12.51 -25.05
CA VAL A 404 -18.57 -13.21 -25.29
C VAL A 404 -17.40 -12.26 -25.04
N PHE A 405 -16.40 -12.75 -24.30
CA PHE A 405 -15.14 -12.07 -24.12
C PHE A 405 -14.26 -12.23 -25.36
N GLU A 406 -13.87 -11.13 -25.96
CA GLU A 406 -13.02 -11.11 -27.14
C GLU A 406 -11.63 -10.58 -26.84
N VAL A 407 -10.62 -11.34 -27.22
CA VAL A 407 -9.22 -10.93 -27.15
C VAL A 407 -8.82 -10.33 -28.49
N PRO A 408 -8.25 -9.10 -28.53
CA PRO A 408 -7.88 -8.46 -29.78
C PRO A 408 -6.78 -9.25 -30.53
N LYS A 409 -7.00 -9.46 -31.81
CA LYS A 409 -6.04 -10.13 -32.70
C LYS A 409 -4.92 -9.20 -33.17
N PHE A 410 -5.11 -7.89 -32.98
CA PHE A 410 -4.18 -6.86 -33.40
C PHE A 410 -3.91 -5.88 -32.26
N CYS A 411 -2.68 -5.41 -32.17
CA CYS A 411 -2.27 -4.43 -31.18
C CYS A 411 -3.04 -3.12 -31.36
N PRO A 412 -3.67 -2.57 -30.33
CA PRO A 412 -4.46 -1.34 -30.43
C PRO A 412 -3.61 -0.10 -30.74
N VAL A 413 -2.28 -0.18 -30.60
CA VAL A 413 -1.37 0.94 -30.81
C VAL A 413 -0.71 0.90 -32.19
N CYS A 414 -0.15 -0.26 -32.60
CA CYS A 414 0.63 -0.34 -33.85
C CYS A 414 -0.03 -1.21 -34.92
N GLY A 415 -1.17 -1.84 -34.66
CA GLY A 415 -1.87 -2.72 -35.61
C GLY A 415 -1.18 -4.05 -35.94
N ALA A 416 -0.04 -4.35 -35.34
CA ALA A 416 0.64 -5.64 -35.52
C ALA A 416 -0.16 -6.79 -34.88
N PRO A 417 0.01 -8.04 -35.34
CA PRO A 417 -0.62 -9.18 -34.70
C PRO A 417 -0.30 -9.29 -33.20
N THR A 418 -1.22 -9.87 -32.44
CA THR A 418 -1.02 -10.17 -31.03
C THR A 418 -0.92 -11.67 -30.81
N ASN A 419 -0.16 -12.10 -29.79
CA ASN A 419 -0.07 -13.47 -29.35
C ASN A 419 -0.48 -13.60 -27.89
N ILE A 420 -1.20 -14.68 -27.57
CA ILE A 420 -1.42 -15.08 -26.18
C ILE A 420 -0.20 -15.90 -25.75
N ILE A 421 0.50 -15.40 -24.73
CA ILE A 421 1.60 -16.10 -24.09
C ILE A 421 1.14 -16.64 -22.74
N VAL A 422 1.71 -17.78 -22.35
CA VAL A 422 1.45 -18.42 -21.06
C VAL A 422 2.74 -18.37 -20.25
N SER A 423 2.67 -17.76 -19.08
CA SER A 423 3.83 -17.74 -18.17
C SER A 423 4.23 -19.17 -17.79
N PRO A 424 5.48 -19.59 -18.00
CA PRO A 424 5.93 -20.93 -17.63
C PRO A 424 5.82 -21.22 -16.12
N GLU A 425 5.97 -20.19 -15.31
CA GLU A 425 6.00 -20.30 -13.85
C GLU A 425 4.60 -20.29 -13.23
N SER A 426 3.74 -19.37 -13.67
CA SER A 426 2.42 -19.15 -13.06
C SER A 426 1.25 -19.72 -13.86
N GLY A 427 1.45 -20.11 -15.12
CA GLY A 427 0.38 -20.54 -16.02
C GLY A 427 -0.57 -19.41 -16.46
N VAL A 428 -0.25 -18.15 -16.14
CA VAL A 428 -1.09 -16.98 -16.44
C VAL A 428 -1.02 -16.67 -17.94
N LYS A 429 -2.20 -16.51 -18.57
CA LYS A 429 -2.33 -16.09 -19.96
C LYS A 429 -2.29 -14.58 -20.06
N MET A 430 -1.39 -14.06 -20.88
CA MET A 430 -1.19 -12.64 -21.14
C MET A 430 -1.23 -12.38 -22.62
N LEU A 431 -1.58 -11.16 -23.04
CA LEU A 431 -1.57 -10.74 -24.43
C LEU A 431 -0.29 -9.94 -24.71
N GLU A 432 0.39 -10.24 -25.82
CA GLU A 432 1.59 -9.55 -26.24
C GLU A 432 1.46 -9.03 -27.67
N CYS A 433 2.03 -7.85 -27.94
CA CYS A 433 2.24 -7.34 -29.29
C CYS A 433 3.48 -7.99 -29.90
N THR A 434 3.37 -8.55 -31.11
CA THR A 434 4.51 -9.20 -31.81
C THR A 434 5.54 -8.21 -32.34
N ASN A 435 5.18 -6.93 -32.48
CA ASN A 435 6.09 -5.87 -32.95
C ASN A 435 7.01 -5.42 -31.81
N SER A 436 8.33 -5.68 -31.94
CA SER A 436 9.37 -5.19 -31.02
C SER A 436 9.45 -3.66 -30.98
N ASP A 437 9.17 -3.01 -32.11
CA ASP A 437 9.25 -1.56 -32.29
C ASP A 437 7.91 -0.86 -32.10
N CYS A 438 6.97 -1.53 -31.42
CA CYS A 438 5.70 -0.92 -31.05
C CYS A 438 5.93 0.33 -30.21
N PHE A 439 5.30 1.45 -30.62
CA PHE A 439 5.45 2.74 -29.98
C PHE A 439 5.16 2.70 -28.46
N ALA A 440 4.13 1.96 -28.05
CA ALA A 440 3.84 1.79 -26.63
C ALA A 440 4.97 1.06 -25.86
N LYS A 441 5.62 0.08 -26.49
CA LYS A 441 6.79 -0.58 -25.91
C LYS A 441 7.97 0.37 -25.77
N GLN A 442 8.22 1.20 -26.78
CA GLN A 442 9.30 2.22 -26.73
C GLN A 442 9.07 3.24 -25.62
N ILE A 443 7.86 3.83 -25.56
CA ILE A 443 7.48 4.78 -24.50
C ILE A 443 7.64 4.15 -23.11
N SER A 444 7.17 2.92 -22.95
CA SER A 444 7.24 2.24 -21.65
C SER A 444 8.69 1.95 -21.24
N LYS A 445 9.54 1.52 -22.16
CA LYS A 445 10.99 1.34 -21.89
C LYS A 445 11.65 2.64 -21.49
N LEU A 446 11.41 3.71 -22.24
CA LEU A 446 11.95 5.03 -21.91
C LEU A 446 11.40 5.57 -20.59
N SER A 447 10.11 5.37 -20.30
CA SER A 447 9.51 5.77 -19.02
C SER A 447 10.18 5.07 -17.84
N ARG A 448 10.42 3.74 -17.95
CA ARG A 448 11.17 2.98 -16.97
C ARG A 448 12.61 3.47 -16.81
N PHE A 449 13.28 3.74 -17.94
CA PHE A 449 14.64 4.24 -17.95
C PHE A 449 14.78 5.57 -17.20
N VAL A 450 13.85 6.52 -17.39
CA VAL A 450 13.89 7.83 -16.73
C VAL A 450 13.31 7.85 -15.33
N SER A 451 12.70 6.75 -14.88
CA SER A 451 12.04 6.65 -13.57
C SER A 451 13.00 6.89 -12.41
N LYS A 452 12.42 7.14 -11.22
CA LYS A 452 13.18 7.35 -9.97
C LYS A 452 14.11 6.16 -9.62
N LYS A 453 13.74 4.93 -10.00
CA LYS A 453 14.57 3.73 -9.82
C LYS A 453 15.65 3.57 -10.90
N GLY A 454 15.44 4.16 -12.07
CA GLY A 454 16.41 4.21 -13.16
C GLY A 454 17.32 5.44 -13.07
N PHE A 455 17.36 6.21 -14.13
CA PHE A 455 18.21 7.43 -14.23
C PHE A 455 17.70 8.62 -13.43
N ASP A 456 16.48 8.59 -12.87
CA ASP A 456 15.87 9.66 -12.07
C ASP A 456 15.92 11.04 -12.77
N ILE A 457 15.44 11.07 -14.02
CA ILE A 457 15.43 12.28 -14.82
C ILE A 457 14.14 13.05 -14.53
N ASN A 458 14.21 13.97 -13.59
CA ASN A 458 13.06 14.79 -13.22
C ASN A 458 12.56 15.66 -14.38
N GLY A 459 11.25 15.78 -14.54
CA GLY A 459 10.59 16.62 -15.56
C GLY A 459 10.35 15.93 -16.90
N LEU A 460 10.67 14.62 -17.03
CA LEU A 460 10.31 13.81 -18.20
C LEU A 460 9.05 12.97 -17.90
N SER A 461 7.89 13.53 -18.21
CA SER A 461 6.62 12.81 -18.23
C SER A 461 6.51 11.93 -19.49
N ILE A 462 5.54 10.99 -19.48
CA ILE A 462 5.19 10.19 -20.68
C ILE A 462 4.85 11.12 -21.87
N ALA A 463 4.13 12.22 -21.63
CA ALA A 463 3.81 13.20 -22.67
C ALA A 463 5.07 13.86 -23.26
N ASN A 464 6.03 14.20 -22.42
CA ASN A 464 7.31 14.77 -22.88
C ASN A 464 8.13 13.76 -23.70
N LEU A 465 8.15 12.49 -23.28
CA LEU A 465 8.81 11.42 -24.04
C LEU A 465 8.15 11.21 -25.41
N HIS A 466 6.82 11.25 -25.46
CA HIS A 466 6.05 11.19 -26.70
C HIS A 466 6.46 12.32 -27.66
N ASP A 467 6.49 13.57 -27.17
CA ASP A 467 6.91 14.72 -27.95
C ASP A 467 8.32 14.57 -28.52
N LEU A 468 9.27 14.10 -27.72
CA LEU A 468 10.66 13.91 -28.16
C LEU A 468 10.79 12.83 -29.24
N ILE A 469 9.99 11.75 -29.15
CA ILE A 469 9.95 10.69 -30.17
C ILE A 469 9.28 11.23 -31.45
N ASP A 470 8.14 11.92 -31.35
CA ASP A 470 7.43 12.49 -32.49
C ASP A 470 8.28 13.46 -33.27
N MET A 471 9.10 14.24 -32.57
CA MET A 471 10.07 15.16 -33.19
C MET A 471 11.29 14.45 -33.78
N GLY A 472 11.41 13.11 -33.58
CA GLY A 472 12.57 12.34 -34.03
C GLY A 472 13.85 12.62 -33.25
N LEU A 473 13.75 13.27 -32.07
CA LEU A 473 14.90 13.65 -31.25
C LEU A 473 15.47 12.46 -30.46
N ILE A 474 14.61 11.50 -30.13
CA ILE A 474 14.99 10.26 -29.45
C ILE A 474 14.26 9.07 -30.07
N LYS A 475 14.93 7.91 -30.15
CA LYS A 475 14.34 6.60 -30.52
C LYS A 475 14.55 5.56 -29.43
N ASN A 476 15.56 5.72 -28.61
CA ASN A 476 15.97 4.79 -27.57
C ASN A 476 16.66 5.53 -26.42
N GLU A 477 17.07 4.76 -25.42
CA GLU A 477 17.69 5.25 -24.20
C GLU A 477 19.04 5.95 -24.47
N ILE A 478 19.78 5.50 -25.47
CA ILE A 478 21.08 6.10 -25.85
C ILE A 478 20.87 7.51 -26.45
N ASP A 479 19.86 7.66 -27.30
CA ASP A 479 19.52 8.97 -27.87
C ASP A 479 19.10 9.94 -26.79
N LEU A 480 18.34 9.47 -25.79
CA LEU A 480 17.93 10.28 -24.65
C LEU A 480 19.12 10.75 -23.81
N ILE A 481 20.08 9.86 -23.53
CA ILE A 481 21.30 10.25 -22.81
C ILE A 481 22.11 11.28 -23.58
N LYS A 482 22.18 11.17 -24.92
CA LYS A 482 22.90 12.09 -25.80
C LYS A 482 22.14 13.38 -26.11
N LEU A 483 20.86 13.46 -25.77
CA LEU A 483 20.01 14.61 -26.09
C LEU A 483 20.57 15.96 -25.65
N PRO A 484 21.17 16.11 -24.45
CA PRO A 484 21.81 17.36 -24.05
C PRO A 484 22.91 17.83 -25.00
N ASP A 485 23.73 16.90 -25.47
CA ASP A 485 24.86 17.19 -26.38
C ASP A 485 24.32 17.63 -27.72
N ASN A 486 23.31 16.92 -28.25
CA ASN A 486 22.65 17.25 -29.52
C ASN A 486 21.97 18.65 -29.50
N LEU A 487 21.21 18.95 -28.43
CA LEU A 487 20.53 20.23 -28.25
C LEU A 487 21.49 21.41 -28.04
N ASN A 488 22.68 21.16 -27.49
CA ASN A 488 23.70 22.18 -27.32
C ASN A 488 24.53 22.42 -28.62
N ALA A 489 24.66 21.37 -29.46
CA ALA A 489 25.35 21.45 -30.74
C ALA A 489 24.49 22.13 -31.84
N ASP A 490 23.17 21.96 -31.78
CA ASP A 490 22.25 22.48 -32.80
C ASP A 490 21.18 23.38 -32.16
N ASN A 491 21.42 24.70 -32.29
CA ASN A 491 20.48 25.71 -31.80
C ASN A 491 19.14 25.71 -32.56
N HIS A 492 19.08 25.24 -33.81
CA HIS A 492 17.84 25.17 -34.57
C HIS A 492 16.91 24.11 -33.96
N ILE A 493 17.40 22.92 -33.72
CA ILE A 493 16.66 21.83 -33.06
C ILE A 493 16.21 22.24 -31.66
N LYS A 494 17.11 22.88 -30.91
CA LYS A 494 16.79 23.39 -29.56
C LYS A 494 15.63 24.40 -29.60
N ASN A 495 15.63 25.33 -30.56
CA ASN A 495 14.57 26.33 -30.72
C ASN A 495 13.26 25.69 -31.19
N LEU A 496 13.28 24.66 -32.04
CA LEU A 496 12.08 23.89 -32.40
C LEU A 496 11.42 23.27 -31.17
N LEU A 497 12.22 22.66 -30.27
CA LEU A 497 11.69 22.09 -29.04
C LEU A 497 11.16 23.17 -28.07
N ILE A 498 11.85 24.29 -27.91
CA ILE A 498 11.41 25.42 -27.06
C ILE A 498 10.05 25.96 -27.50
N ASN A 499 9.79 26.01 -28.82
CA ASN A 499 8.56 26.56 -29.40
C ASN A 499 7.41 25.55 -29.49
N ARG A 500 7.63 24.27 -29.15
CA ARG A 500 6.56 23.26 -29.11
C ARG A 500 5.63 23.53 -27.92
N SER A 501 4.33 23.33 -28.12
CA SER A 501 3.33 23.44 -27.04
C SER A 501 3.70 22.57 -25.86
N GLY A 502 3.61 23.06 -24.63
CA GLY A 502 4.02 22.36 -23.42
C GLY A 502 5.52 22.48 -23.10
N TRP A 503 6.33 23.00 -23.99
CA TRP A 503 7.75 23.26 -23.80
C TRP A 503 8.06 24.76 -23.74
N GLY A 504 9.14 25.09 -23.10
CA GLY A 504 9.64 26.48 -23.03
C GLY A 504 11.13 26.49 -22.72
N LYS A 505 11.75 27.62 -22.82
CA LYS A 505 13.20 27.78 -22.60
C LYS A 505 13.65 27.24 -21.24
N THR A 506 12.85 27.48 -20.21
CA THR A 506 13.13 26.98 -18.84
C THR A 506 13.03 25.47 -18.77
N SER A 507 11.96 24.87 -19.32
CA SER A 507 11.74 23.43 -19.34
C SER A 507 12.86 22.69 -20.06
N VAL A 508 13.26 23.17 -21.25
CA VAL A 508 14.35 22.57 -22.05
C VAL A 508 15.69 22.69 -21.32
N ASN A 509 15.99 23.82 -20.70
CA ASN A 509 17.23 23.97 -19.94
C ASN A 509 17.24 23.09 -18.66
N ASN A 510 16.10 22.94 -17.99
CA ASN A 510 15.97 22.03 -16.84
C ASN A 510 16.15 20.57 -17.27
N LEU A 511 15.58 20.16 -18.40
CA LEU A 511 15.76 18.84 -18.97
C LEU A 511 17.24 18.55 -19.26
N ILE A 512 17.94 19.46 -19.93
CA ILE A 512 19.37 19.34 -20.23
C ILE A 512 20.16 19.14 -18.92
N LYS A 513 19.88 19.97 -17.90
CA LYS A 513 20.53 19.86 -16.58
C LYS A 513 20.23 18.52 -15.90
N ALA A 514 18.96 18.09 -15.91
CA ALA A 514 18.55 16.84 -15.27
C ALA A 514 19.23 15.63 -15.90
N ILE A 515 19.24 15.52 -17.23
CA ILE A 515 19.93 14.41 -17.93
C ILE A 515 21.43 14.46 -17.68
N THR A 516 22.06 15.64 -17.73
CA THR A 516 23.51 15.79 -17.50
C THR A 516 23.87 15.37 -16.07
N LYS A 517 23.07 15.77 -15.08
CA LYS A 517 23.25 15.37 -13.69
C LYS A 517 23.11 13.85 -13.54
N ALA A 518 22.06 13.26 -14.09
CA ALA A 518 21.79 11.82 -14.02
C ALA A 518 22.95 11.00 -14.62
N ARG A 519 23.51 11.41 -15.74
CA ARG A 519 24.69 10.78 -16.38
C ARG A 519 25.90 10.72 -15.46
N GLN A 520 26.06 11.70 -14.58
CA GLN A 520 27.23 11.82 -13.69
C GLN A 520 27.06 11.12 -12.34
N SER A 521 25.82 10.89 -11.92
CA SER A 521 25.50 10.44 -10.55
C SER A 521 24.85 9.05 -10.47
N ILE A 522 24.56 8.39 -11.61
CA ILE A 522 23.91 7.09 -11.60
C ILE A 522 24.79 6.01 -10.98
N SER A 523 24.22 5.21 -10.07
CA SER A 523 24.88 4.04 -9.51
C SER A 523 24.73 2.81 -10.44
N ALA A 524 25.60 1.82 -10.30
CA ALA A 524 25.63 0.64 -11.17
C ALA A 524 24.34 -0.19 -11.09
N ASP A 525 23.74 -0.34 -9.91
CA ASP A 525 22.49 -1.04 -9.67
C ASP A 525 21.32 -0.35 -10.38
N ARG A 526 21.21 0.98 -10.29
CA ARG A 526 20.19 1.78 -10.98
C ARG A 526 20.38 1.76 -12.49
N PHE A 527 21.62 1.77 -12.95
CA PHE A 527 21.92 1.63 -14.38
C PHE A 527 21.46 0.28 -14.94
N LEU A 528 21.75 -0.82 -14.22
CA LEU A 528 21.29 -2.16 -14.61
C LEU A 528 19.77 -2.27 -14.60
N TYR A 529 19.11 -1.74 -13.57
CA TYR A 529 17.64 -1.67 -13.51
C TYR A 529 17.04 -0.91 -14.69
N ALA A 530 17.64 0.20 -15.08
CA ALA A 530 17.14 1.04 -16.18
C ALA A 530 17.18 0.32 -17.53
N LEU A 531 18.13 -0.63 -17.72
CA LEU A 531 18.31 -1.40 -18.95
C LEU A 531 17.54 -2.73 -18.97
N SER A 532 17.09 -3.23 -17.83
CA SER A 532 16.31 -4.47 -17.72
C SER A 532 14.84 -4.22 -18.08
#